data_19c12d7d98c8498fee5a00b4b88eae6d
#
_entry.id   19c12d7d98c8498fee5a00b4b88eae6d
#
_cell.length_a   1.000
_cell.length_b   1.000
_cell.length_c   1.000
_cell.angle_alpha   90.00
_cell.angle_beta   90.00
_cell.angle_gamma   90.00
#
_symmetry.space_group_name_H-M   'P 1'
#
loop_
_entity.id
_entity.type
_entity.pdbx_description
1 polymer ?
#
loop_
_entity_poly.entity_id
_entity_poly.type
_entity_poly.pdbx_seq_one_letter_code
_entity_poly.pdbx_strand_id
1 'polypeptide(L)'
;NRLISHESSKLFKNAVADLEEFSIKKDEPLGFEEKIIFIINHIVDELNSNQTLLTFISKNLSWGIFKEALTTKVASDDINFKDVYYEMINAEDISLEEPEIMLFLIVELVSSTCYSAILYKEPADIDTIKPYLFKTVRAIIREHTIR
;
A
#
# COMPACT_ATOMS: atom_id res chain seq x y z
N ASN A 1 16.93 -1.85 -8.54
CA ASN A 1 16.57 -1.58 -9.92
C ASN A 1 15.73 -0.32 -10.03
N ARG A 2 16.23 0.67 -10.76
CA ARG A 2 15.58 1.99 -10.88
C ARG A 2 14.20 1.94 -11.50
N LEU A 3 14.00 1.09 -12.50
CA LEU A 3 12.71 0.98 -13.18
C LEU A 3 11.64 0.45 -12.23
N ILE A 4 11.97 -0.57 -11.45
CA ILE A 4 11.02 -1.14 -10.49
C ILE A 4 10.68 -0.12 -9.41
N SER A 5 11.69 0.58 -8.87
CA SER A 5 11.49 1.62 -7.87
C SER A 5 10.62 2.74 -8.42
N HIS A 6 10.86 3.15 -9.68
CA HIS A 6 10.10 4.22 -10.32
C HIS A 6 8.63 3.84 -10.51
N GLU A 7 8.35 2.63 -11.02
CA GLU A 7 6.98 2.17 -11.23
C GLU A 7 6.23 1.99 -9.90
N SER A 8 6.92 1.46 -8.89
CA SER A 8 6.33 1.31 -7.57
C SER A 8 6.03 2.66 -6.93
N SER A 9 6.92 3.63 -7.08
CA SER A 9 6.69 4.98 -6.56
C SER A 9 5.51 5.65 -7.23
N LYS A 10 5.31 5.43 -8.53
CA LYS A 10 4.15 5.96 -9.24
C LYS A 10 2.85 5.38 -8.72
N LEU A 11 2.82 4.08 -8.42
CA LEU A 11 1.64 3.44 -7.82
C LEU A 11 1.28 4.12 -6.50
N PHE A 12 2.26 4.31 -5.63
CA PHE A 12 2.02 4.92 -4.33
C PHE A 12 1.59 6.36 -4.47
N LYS A 13 2.23 7.11 -5.35
CA LYS A 13 1.88 8.50 -5.59
C LYS A 13 0.44 8.65 -6.07
N ASN A 14 0.03 7.81 -7.02
CA ASN A 14 -1.33 7.84 -7.54
C ASN A 14 -2.34 7.50 -6.45
N ALA A 15 -2.02 6.50 -5.62
CA ALA A 15 -2.90 6.11 -4.51
C ALA A 15 -3.05 7.23 -3.49
N VAL A 16 -1.96 7.92 -3.16
CA VAL A 16 -1.97 9.04 -2.22
C VAL A 16 -2.76 10.22 -2.78
N ALA A 17 -2.59 10.51 -4.06
CA ALA A 17 -3.34 11.59 -4.72
C ALA A 17 -4.84 11.34 -4.68
N ASP A 18 -5.25 10.09 -4.95
CA ASP A 18 -6.67 9.72 -4.88
C ASP A 18 -7.19 9.78 -3.45
N LEU A 19 -6.36 9.40 -2.48
CA LEU A 19 -6.73 9.50 -1.06
C LEU A 19 -6.98 10.95 -0.66
N GLU A 20 -6.10 11.86 -1.07
CA GLU A 20 -6.26 13.28 -0.77
C GLU A 20 -7.54 13.84 -1.38
N GLU A 21 -7.83 13.51 -2.62
CA GLU A 21 -9.05 13.93 -3.30
C GLU A 21 -10.29 13.39 -2.60
N PHE A 22 -10.26 12.12 -2.21
CA PHE A 22 -11.35 11.48 -1.48
C PHE A 22 -11.58 12.14 -0.12
N SER A 23 -10.50 12.47 0.59
CA SER A 23 -10.57 13.10 1.91
C SER A 23 -11.17 14.49 1.85
N ILE A 24 -10.90 15.24 0.77
CA ILE A 24 -11.48 16.57 0.58
C ILE A 24 -13.00 16.48 0.40
N LYS A 25 -13.48 15.45 -0.29
CA LYS A 25 -14.89 15.25 -0.58
C LYS A 25 -15.68 14.70 0.61
N LYS A 26 -15.02 14.12 1.58
CA LYS A 26 -15.68 13.56 2.77
C LYS A 26 -15.77 14.59 3.88
N ASP A 27 -16.91 14.60 4.56
CA ASP A 27 -17.16 15.53 5.68
C ASP A 27 -16.37 15.12 6.93
N GLU A 28 -16.05 13.84 7.07
CA GLU A 28 -15.32 13.33 8.23
C GLU A 28 -13.91 12.90 7.85
N PRO A 29 -12.90 13.22 8.68
CA PRO A 29 -11.55 12.76 8.39
C PRO A 29 -11.44 11.24 8.52
N LEU A 30 -10.66 10.64 7.63
CA LEU A 30 -10.38 9.20 7.69
C LEU A 30 -9.34 8.92 8.76
N GLY A 31 -9.54 7.82 9.51
CA GLY A 31 -8.53 7.33 10.44
C GLY A 31 -7.36 6.67 9.71
N PHE A 32 -6.29 6.40 10.46
CA PHE A 32 -5.08 5.80 9.90
C PHE A 32 -5.38 4.47 9.20
N GLU A 33 -6.11 3.59 9.87
CA GLU A 33 -6.47 2.27 9.34
C GLU A 33 -7.22 2.39 8.02
N GLU A 34 -8.19 3.31 7.96
CA GLU A 34 -8.98 3.53 6.77
C GLU A 34 -8.15 4.09 5.62
N LYS A 35 -7.19 4.97 5.93
CA LYS A 35 -6.28 5.52 4.91
C LYS A 35 -5.41 4.42 4.31
N ILE A 36 -4.89 3.53 5.14
CA ILE A 36 -4.07 2.41 4.65
C ILE A 36 -4.90 1.49 3.78
N ILE A 37 -6.12 1.16 4.19
CA ILE A 37 -7.02 0.32 3.39
C ILE A 37 -7.34 0.98 2.05
N PHE A 38 -7.59 2.28 2.04
CA PHE A 38 -7.87 3.01 0.80
C PHE A 38 -6.68 2.91 -0.17
N ILE A 39 -5.48 3.13 0.34
CA ILE A 39 -4.26 3.04 -0.48
C ILE A 39 -4.10 1.63 -1.05
N ILE A 40 -4.26 0.62 -0.21
CA ILE A 40 -4.14 -0.77 -0.64
C ILE A 40 -5.19 -1.11 -1.71
N ASN A 41 -6.43 -0.71 -1.48
CA ASN A 41 -7.50 -0.97 -2.45
C ASN A 41 -7.19 -0.34 -3.82
N HIS A 42 -6.70 0.90 -3.81
CA HIS A 42 -6.32 1.57 -5.05
C HIS A 42 -5.21 0.81 -5.78
N ILE A 43 -4.19 0.39 -5.05
CA ILE A 43 -3.07 -0.36 -5.62
C ILE A 43 -3.53 -1.70 -6.17
N VAL A 44 -4.36 -2.42 -5.42
CA VAL A 44 -4.91 -3.71 -5.86
C VAL A 44 -5.70 -3.54 -7.17
N ASP A 45 -6.54 -2.51 -7.24
CA ASP A 45 -7.34 -2.25 -8.44
C ASP A 45 -6.44 -1.92 -9.65
N GLU A 46 -5.40 -1.13 -9.44
CA GLU A 46 -4.46 -0.83 -10.52
C GLU A 46 -3.71 -2.07 -11.01
N LEU A 47 -3.26 -2.90 -10.08
CA LEU A 47 -2.57 -4.15 -10.43
C LEU A 47 -3.50 -5.13 -11.13
N ASN A 48 -4.77 -5.17 -10.73
CA ASN A 48 -5.77 -6.01 -11.41
C ASN A 48 -6.02 -5.53 -12.84
N SER A 49 -5.98 -4.23 -13.06
CA SER A 49 -6.16 -3.64 -14.40
C SER A 49 -4.91 -3.73 -15.27
N ASN A 50 -3.73 -3.89 -14.64
CA ASN A 50 -2.46 -3.93 -15.36
C ASN A 50 -1.64 -5.12 -14.88
N GLN A 51 -1.98 -6.30 -15.40
CA GLN A 51 -1.35 -7.55 -14.95
C GLN A 51 0.10 -7.67 -15.40
N THR A 52 0.48 -6.97 -16.47
CA THR A 52 1.88 -6.89 -16.89
C THR A 52 2.72 -6.20 -15.81
N LEU A 53 2.22 -5.10 -15.26
CA LEU A 53 2.88 -4.41 -14.17
C LEU A 53 2.97 -5.29 -12.92
N LEU A 54 1.87 -5.98 -12.59
CA LEU A 54 1.86 -6.90 -11.45
C LEU A 54 2.93 -7.98 -11.60
N THR A 55 3.01 -8.61 -12.76
CA THR A 55 4.01 -9.66 -13.02
C THR A 55 5.43 -9.10 -12.88
N PHE A 56 5.67 -7.92 -13.45
CA PHE A 56 6.97 -7.28 -13.42
C PHE A 56 7.39 -6.97 -11.96
N ILE A 57 6.51 -6.37 -11.19
CA ILE A 57 6.78 -6.01 -9.80
C ILE A 57 6.99 -7.27 -8.95
N SER A 58 6.11 -8.26 -9.10
CA SER A 58 6.15 -9.48 -8.29
C SER A 58 7.42 -10.30 -8.49
N LYS A 59 7.94 -10.32 -9.72
CA LYS A 59 9.15 -11.07 -10.02
C LYS A 59 10.42 -10.40 -9.51
N ASN A 60 10.41 -9.09 -9.42
CA ASN A 60 11.62 -8.30 -9.23
C ASN A 60 11.68 -7.54 -7.91
N LEU A 61 10.55 -7.40 -7.23
CA LEU A 61 10.48 -6.62 -6.01
C LEU A 61 11.00 -7.41 -4.81
N SER A 62 11.98 -6.85 -4.13
CA SER A 62 12.45 -7.33 -2.84
C SER A 62 12.25 -6.20 -1.83
N TRP A 63 12.39 -6.50 -0.54
CA TRP A 63 12.25 -5.44 0.47
C TRP A 63 13.24 -4.30 0.25
N GLY A 64 14.48 -4.62 -0.14
CA GLY A 64 15.47 -3.59 -0.43
C GLY A 64 15.04 -2.64 -1.53
N ILE A 65 14.50 -3.19 -2.62
CA ILE A 65 13.99 -2.39 -3.74
C ILE A 65 12.74 -1.62 -3.34
N PHE A 66 11.85 -2.25 -2.59
CA PHE A 66 10.64 -1.59 -2.11
C PHE A 66 10.97 -0.41 -1.19
N LYS A 67 11.93 -0.60 -0.30
CA LYS A 67 12.39 0.47 0.60
C LYS A 67 12.92 1.65 -0.20
N GLU A 68 13.67 1.39 -1.26
CA GLU A 68 14.14 2.43 -2.17
C GLU A 68 12.97 3.14 -2.85
N ALA A 69 11.95 2.38 -3.28
CA ALA A 69 10.77 2.95 -3.92
C ALA A 69 10.00 3.89 -2.97
N LEU A 70 9.97 3.58 -1.69
CA LEU A 70 9.31 4.44 -0.70
C LEU A 70 9.94 5.82 -0.60
N THR A 71 11.24 5.91 -0.89
CA THR A 71 11.98 7.16 -0.77
C THR A 71 12.25 7.84 -2.12
N THR A 72 11.90 7.17 -3.24
CA THR A 72 12.12 7.73 -4.57
C THR A 72 11.07 8.80 -4.86
N LYS A 73 11.54 9.97 -5.29
CA LYS A 73 10.68 11.06 -5.71
C LYS A 73 10.32 10.87 -7.18
N VAL A 74 9.07 11.13 -7.53
CA VAL A 74 8.59 11.00 -8.90
C VAL A 74 8.44 12.39 -9.51
N ALA A 75 9.04 12.59 -10.67
CA ALA A 75 9.03 13.86 -11.39
C ALA A 75 9.62 14.97 -10.52
N SER A 76 8.95 16.11 -10.42
CA SER A 76 9.43 17.25 -9.64
C SER A 76 8.82 17.29 -8.23
N ASP A 77 8.14 16.25 -7.83
CA ASP A 77 7.55 16.19 -6.50
C ASP A 77 8.60 15.95 -5.43
N ASP A 78 8.43 16.64 -4.32
CA ASP A 78 9.31 16.49 -3.17
C ASP A 78 8.78 15.48 -2.16
N ILE A 79 7.63 14.88 -2.42
CA ILE A 79 6.96 13.96 -1.50
C ILE A 79 7.27 12.52 -1.90
N ASN A 80 7.67 11.71 -0.92
CA ASN A 80 7.79 10.28 -1.10
C ASN A 80 6.83 9.55 -0.16
N PHE A 81 6.56 8.28 -0.44
CA PHE A 81 5.56 7.54 0.32
C PHE A 81 5.96 7.35 1.79
N LYS A 82 7.24 7.20 2.07
CA LYS A 82 7.72 7.04 3.45
C LYS A 82 7.34 8.23 4.31
N ASP A 83 7.53 9.45 3.78
CA ASP A 83 7.16 10.67 4.49
C ASP A 83 5.66 10.74 4.73
N VAL A 84 4.86 10.38 3.72
CA VAL A 84 3.40 10.35 3.83
C VAL A 84 2.97 9.36 4.90
N TYR A 85 3.58 8.18 4.93
CA TYR A 85 3.27 7.13 5.90
C TYR A 85 3.48 7.62 7.33
N TYR A 86 4.64 8.22 7.62
CA TYR A 86 4.92 8.73 8.96
C TYR A 86 4.05 9.93 9.31
N GLU A 87 3.73 10.76 8.34
CA GLU A 87 2.82 11.87 8.55
C GLU A 87 1.41 11.38 8.94
N MET A 88 0.93 10.32 8.30
CA MET A 88 -0.35 9.71 8.63
C MET A 88 -0.36 9.18 10.06
N ILE A 89 0.74 8.57 10.50
CA ILE A 89 0.88 8.07 11.86
C ILE A 89 0.83 9.23 12.86
N ASN A 90 1.58 10.29 12.59
CA ASN A 90 1.68 11.44 13.49
C ASN A 90 0.37 12.21 13.58
N ALA A 91 -0.37 12.31 12.47
CA ALA A 91 -1.62 13.06 12.42
C ALA A 91 -2.71 12.48 13.32
N GLU A 92 -2.68 11.15 13.54
CA GLU A 92 -3.68 10.47 14.35
C GLU A 92 -3.29 10.33 15.81
N ASP A 93 -2.09 10.80 16.17
CA ASP A 93 -1.55 10.66 17.51
C ASP A 93 -1.58 9.22 18.01
N ILE A 94 -1.40 8.29 17.09
CA ILE A 94 -1.30 6.87 17.43
C ILE A 94 0.15 6.47 17.59
N SER A 95 0.37 5.46 18.44
CA SER A 95 1.68 4.88 18.61
C SER A 95 1.66 3.47 18.02
N LEU A 96 2.59 3.20 17.13
CA LEU A 96 2.72 1.89 16.51
C LEU A 96 4.04 1.25 16.92
N GLU A 97 3.97 -0.02 17.31
CA GLU A 97 5.16 -0.81 17.58
C GLU A 97 5.80 -1.20 16.26
N GLU A 98 7.06 -0.82 16.08
CA GLU A 98 7.83 -1.17 14.89
C GLU A 98 7.07 -0.87 13.57
N PRO A 99 6.79 0.41 13.27
CA PRO A 99 5.99 0.75 12.09
C PRO A 99 6.62 0.31 10.76
N GLU A 100 7.94 0.24 10.67
CA GLU A 100 8.59 -0.22 9.45
C GLU A 100 8.40 -1.73 9.24
N ILE A 101 8.48 -2.51 10.32
CA ILE A 101 8.22 -3.96 10.24
C ILE A 101 6.76 -4.20 9.87
N MET A 102 5.86 -3.45 10.48
CA MET A 102 4.43 -3.54 10.13
C MET A 102 4.20 -3.30 8.65
N LEU A 103 4.80 -2.25 8.12
CA LEU A 103 4.67 -1.94 6.69
C LEU A 103 5.23 -3.06 5.82
N PHE A 104 6.38 -3.62 6.20
CA PHE A 104 6.97 -4.74 5.50
C PHE A 104 6.01 -5.93 5.44
N LEU A 105 5.42 -6.29 6.56
CA LEU A 105 4.48 -7.42 6.63
C LEU A 105 3.24 -7.17 5.78
N ILE A 106 2.72 -5.96 5.80
CA ILE A 106 1.56 -5.59 4.97
C ILE A 106 1.90 -5.71 3.49
N VAL A 107 3.06 -5.19 3.09
CA VAL A 107 3.50 -5.23 1.69
C VAL A 107 3.68 -6.66 1.20
N GLU A 108 4.30 -7.50 2.00
CA GLU A 108 4.49 -8.91 1.65
C GLU A 108 3.16 -9.63 1.51
N LEU A 109 2.25 -9.40 2.44
CA LEU A 109 0.91 -9.98 2.39
C LEU A 109 0.17 -9.56 1.13
N VAL A 110 0.12 -8.26 0.87
CA VAL A 110 -0.61 -7.72 -0.28
C VAL A 110 0.01 -8.21 -1.60
N SER A 111 1.32 -8.16 -1.71
CA SER A 111 2.02 -8.57 -2.94
C SER A 111 1.79 -10.03 -3.29
N SER A 112 1.97 -10.94 -2.32
CA SER A 112 1.78 -12.37 -2.55
C SER A 112 0.31 -12.70 -2.83
N THR A 113 -0.59 -12.05 -2.10
CA THR A 113 -2.02 -12.26 -2.27
C THR A 113 -2.47 -11.81 -3.67
N CYS A 114 -2.04 -10.63 -4.10
CA CYS A 114 -2.40 -10.13 -5.43
C CYS A 114 -1.84 -11.01 -6.53
N TYR A 115 -0.59 -11.45 -6.40
CA TYR A 115 0.04 -12.31 -7.40
C TYR A 115 -0.79 -13.59 -7.62
N SER A 116 -1.16 -14.25 -6.52
CA SER A 116 -1.92 -15.49 -6.60
C SER A 116 -3.37 -15.27 -7.05
N ALA A 117 -4.06 -14.30 -6.45
CA ALA A 117 -5.48 -14.09 -6.69
C ALA A 117 -5.76 -13.46 -8.06
N ILE A 118 -4.91 -12.55 -8.52
CA ILE A 118 -5.14 -11.87 -9.80
C ILE A 118 -4.69 -12.74 -10.97
N LEU A 119 -3.48 -13.30 -10.91
CA LEU A 119 -2.91 -14.04 -12.04
C LEU A 119 -3.41 -15.48 -12.13
N TYR A 120 -3.64 -16.13 -11.01
CA TYR A 120 -3.99 -17.54 -10.99
C TYR A 120 -5.39 -17.81 -10.44
N LYS A 121 -6.02 -16.83 -9.82
CA LYS A 121 -7.34 -16.94 -9.19
C LYS A 121 -7.39 -18.06 -8.14
N GLU A 122 -6.29 -18.22 -7.42
CA GLU A 122 -6.13 -19.22 -6.37
C GLU A 122 -5.79 -18.56 -5.03
N PRO A 123 -6.44 -18.94 -3.94
CA PRO A 123 -7.53 -19.91 -3.82
C PRO A 123 -8.88 -19.38 -4.33
N ALA A 124 -8.95 -18.11 -4.70
CA ALA A 124 -10.13 -17.47 -5.26
C ALA A 124 -9.68 -16.22 -6.02
N ASP A 125 -10.60 -15.59 -6.77
CA ASP A 125 -10.27 -14.35 -7.48
C ASP A 125 -10.10 -13.18 -6.51
N ILE A 126 -9.57 -12.07 -7.01
CA ILE A 126 -9.23 -10.92 -6.16
C ILE A 126 -10.47 -10.28 -5.54
N ASP A 127 -11.61 -10.27 -6.23
CA ASP A 127 -12.83 -9.68 -5.68
C ASP A 127 -13.33 -10.47 -4.47
N THR A 128 -13.20 -11.79 -4.51
CA THR A 128 -13.55 -12.67 -3.39
C THR A 128 -12.55 -12.50 -2.23
N ILE A 129 -11.28 -12.34 -2.55
CA ILE A 129 -10.20 -12.26 -1.57
C ILE A 129 -10.16 -10.89 -0.86
N LYS A 130 -10.51 -9.80 -1.56
CA LYS A 130 -10.38 -8.43 -1.02
C LYS A 130 -10.91 -8.24 0.40
N PRO A 131 -12.14 -8.67 0.73
CA PRO A 131 -12.63 -8.44 2.10
C PRO A 131 -11.77 -9.09 3.17
N TYR A 132 -11.24 -10.28 2.86
CA TYR A 132 -10.39 -11.01 3.80
C TYR A 132 -8.99 -10.38 3.89
N LEU A 133 -8.47 -9.90 2.77
CA LEU A 133 -7.20 -9.20 2.75
C LEU A 133 -7.27 -7.95 3.63
N PHE A 134 -8.31 -7.15 3.44
CA PHE A 134 -8.47 -5.91 4.22
C PHE A 134 -8.67 -6.20 5.70
N LYS A 135 -9.45 -7.23 6.03
CA LYS A 135 -9.64 -7.68 7.41
C LYS A 135 -8.31 -8.06 8.05
N THR A 136 -7.47 -8.78 7.31
CA THR A 136 -6.16 -9.20 7.81
C THR A 136 -5.23 -8.01 8.00
N VAL A 137 -5.23 -7.06 7.06
CA VAL A 137 -4.44 -5.84 7.20
C VAL A 137 -4.88 -5.05 8.44
N ARG A 138 -6.18 -4.91 8.65
CA ARG A 138 -6.71 -4.23 9.85
C ARG A 138 -6.23 -4.93 11.12
N ALA A 139 -6.23 -6.26 11.14
CA ALA A 139 -5.75 -7.01 12.29
C ALA A 139 -4.27 -6.75 12.55
N ILE A 140 -3.46 -6.69 11.51
CA ILE A 140 -2.03 -6.37 11.64
C ILE A 140 -1.85 -4.98 12.28
N ILE A 141 -2.56 -3.98 11.79
CA ILE A 141 -2.47 -2.62 12.31
C ILE A 141 -2.86 -2.58 13.79
N ARG A 142 -3.96 -3.25 14.14
CA ARG A 142 -4.44 -3.27 15.52
C ARG A 142 -3.46 -3.96 16.47
N GLU A 143 -2.82 -5.04 16.00
CA GLU A 143 -1.81 -5.74 16.79
C GLU A 143 -0.57 -4.87 17.05
N HIS A 144 -0.24 -3.98 16.15
CA HIS A 144 0.90 -3.08 16.31
C HIS A 144 0.55 -1.79 17.05
N THR A 145 -0.72 -1.53 17.27
CA THR A 145 -1.13 -0.29 17.96
C THR A 145 -0.86 -0.42 19.45
N ILE A 146 -0.10 0.54 20.00
CA ILE A 146 0.23 0.61 21.41
C ILE A 146 -0.80 1.52 22.08
N ARG A 147 -1.38 1.05 23.17
CA ARG A 147 -2.37 1.81 23.93
C ARG A 147 -1.84 2.28 25.26
#